data_a1e25d1032f35cdedb0a433c84e0b20f
#
_entry.id   a1e25d1032f35cdedb0a433c84e0b20f
#
_cell.length_a   1.000
_cell.length_b   1.000
_cell.length_c   1.000
_cell.angle_alpha   90.00
_cell.angle_beta   90.00
_cell.angle_gamma   90.00
#
_symmetry.space_group_name_H-M   'P 1'
#
loop_
_entity.id
_entity.type
_entity.pdbx_description
1 polymer ?
#
loop_
_entity_poly.entity_id
_entity_poly.type
_entity_poly.pdbx_seq_one_letter_code
_entity_poly.pdbx_strand_id
1 'polypeptide(L)'
;MKKIKISPSILSADFSELGKEIKRLDEAGADLIHVDVMDGHFVPNLTIGPPVIKALRKFTNIPFDVHLMISPVHKYIEAYANAGADIITIHPEATDNLKNSIDKIKEFKNCLLYTSD
;
A
#
# COMPACT_ATOMS: atom_id res chain seq x y z
N MET A 1 -5.31 -7.59 26.28
CA MET A 1 -4.37 -6.44 26.17
C MET A 1 -4.26 -5.99 24.73
N LYS A 2 -4.40 -4.71 24.51
CA LYS A 2 -4.31 -4.15 23.16
C LYS A 2 -2.84 -4.05 22.73
N LYS A 3 -2.50 -4.70 21.63
CA LYS A 3 -1.14 -4.69 21.11
C LYS A 3 -0.95 -3.52 20.14
N ILE A 4 0.11 -2.76 20.35
CA ILE A 4 0.50 -1.69 19.42
C ILE A 4 1.24 -2.33 18.25
N LYS A 5 0.85 -1.96 17.02
CA LYS A 5 1.51 -2.38 15.80
C LYS A 5 2.30 -1.24 15.19
N ILE A 6 3.47 -1.56 14.68
CA ILE A 6 4.35 -0.58 14.06
C ILE A 6 4.34 -0.83 12.55
N SER A 7 4.04 0.23 11.78
CA SER A 7 3.94 0.20 10.33
C SER A 7 4.83 1.29 9.72
N PRO A 8 6.14 1.05 9.63
CA PRO A 8 7.05 2.04 9.07
C PRO A 8 6.83 2.23 7.57
N SER A 9 6.93 3.48 7.12
CA SER A 9 6.77 3.81 5.71
C SER A 9 8.10 3.68 4.96
N ILE A 10 8.06 3.04 3.79
CA ILE A 10 9.24 2.94 2.93
C ILE A 10 9.48 4.23 2.14
N LEU A 11 8.60 5.22 2.27
CA LEU A 11 8.80 6.51 1.62
C LEU A 11 10.11 7.18 2.07
N SER A 12 10.53 6.94 3.30
CA SER A 12 11.76 7.48 3.86
C SER A 12 12.99 6.60 3.58
N ALA A 13 12.80 5.46 2.93
CA ALA A 13 13.89 4.52 2.65
C ALA A 13 14.70 4.95 1.43
N ASP A 14 15.87 4.35 1.27
CA ASP A 14 16.65 4.52 0.06
C ASP A 14 16.03 3.71 -1.07
N PHE A 15 15.42 4.39 -2.04
CA PHE A 15 14.72 3.72 -3.14
C PHE A 15 15.65 2.86 -4.02
N SER A 16 16.94 3.15 -4.02
CA SER A 16 17.89 2.34 -4.77
C SER A 16 18.14 0.97 -4.14
N GLU A 17 17.73 0.79 -2.89
CA GLU A 17 17.94 -0.44 -2.12
C GLU A 17 16.68 -0.87 -1.36
N LEU A 18 15.50 -0.71 -1.97
CA LEU A 18 14.22 -0.97 -1.28
C LEU A 18 14.11 -2.39 -0.72
N GLY A 19 14.55 -3.40 -1.47
CA GLY A 19 14.49 -4.77 -0.99
C GLY A 19 15.30 -4.97 0.28
N LYS A 20 16.50 -4.41 0.32
CA LYS A 20 17.37 -4.45 1.48
C LYS A 20 16.77 -3.71 2.67
N GLU A 21 16.16 -2.55 2.39
CA GLU A 21 15.50 -1.76 3.43
C GLU A 21 14.32 -2.53 4.05
N ILE A 22 13.53 -3.23 3.23
CA ILE A 22 12.42 -4.05 3.71
C ILE A 22 12.92 -5.19 4.58
N LYS A 23 14.00 -5.85 4.20
CA LYS A 23 14.60 -6.91 5.03
C LYS A 23 15.05 -6.38 6.37
N ARG A 24 15.62 -5.18 6.39
CA ARG A 24 16.05 -4.56 7.65
C ARG A 24 14.86 -4.26 8.57
N LEU A 25 13.74 -3.80 8.00
CA LEU A 25 12.53 -3.55 8.77
C LEU A 25 11.94 -4.85 9.33
N ASP A 26 11.97 -5.92 8.52
CA ASP A 26 11.52 -7.24 8.96
C ASP A 26 12.37 -7.73 10.14
N GLU A 27 13.68 -7.69 10.01
CA GLU A 27 14.61 -8.11 11.07
C GLU A 27 14.47 -7.25 12.32
N ALA A 28 14.09 -5.98 12.17
CA ALA A 28 13.88 -5.08 13.30
C ALA A 28 12.53 -5.29 14.01
N GLY A 29 11.66 -6.13 13.47
CA GLY A 29 10.41 -6.49 14.13
C GLY A 29 9.20 -5.64 13.74
N ALA A 30 9.21 -5.00 12.57
CA ALA A 30 8.04 -4.26 12.10
C ALA A 30 6.84 -5.19 11.93
N ASP A 31 5.65 -4.70 12.27
CA ASP A 31 4.42 -5.48 12.14
C ASP A 31 3.81 -5.38 10.76
N LEU A 32 3.96 -4.22 10.12
CA LEU A 32 3.45 -3.93 8.80
C LEU A 32 4.50 -3.14 8.03
N ILE A 33 4.41 -3.17 6.71
CA ILE A 33 5.21 -2.28 5.85
C ILE A 33 4.23 -1.31 5.20
N HIS A 34 4.38 -0.03 5.49
CA HIS A 34 3.51 1.00 4.93
C HIS A 34 4.08 1.50 3.61
N VAL A 35 3.27 1.44 2.56
CA VAL A 35 3.67 1.81 1.20
C VAL A 35 2.81 2.98 0.75
N ASP A 36 3.41 4.17 0.66
CA ASP A 36 2.72 5.37 0.20
C ASP A 36 2.84 5.50 -1.31
N VAL A 37 1.71 5.37 -2.00
CA VAL A 37 1.65 5.46 -3.46
C VAL A 37 1.07 6.82 -3.85
N MET A 38 1.85 7.58 -4.60
CA MET A 38 1.51 8.94 -5.04
C MET A 38 1.67 9.04 -6.54
N ASP A 39 0.72 9.70 -7.23
CA ASP A 39 0.66 9.72 -8.69
C ASP A 39 1.10 11.03 -9.34
N GLY A 40 1.48 12.03 -8.55
CA GLY A 40 1.84 13.34 -9.08
C GLY A 40 0.65 14.12 -9.63
N HIS A 41 -0.58 13.67 -9.31
CA HIS A 41 -1.83 14.29 -9.77
C HIS A 41 -2.77 14.56 -8.59
N PHE A 42 -3.15 13.53 -7.85
CA PHE A 42 -3.94 13.66 -6.64
C PHE A 42 -3.14 14.39 -5.55
N VAL A 43 -1.84 14.08 -5.50
CA VAL A 43 -0.87 14.74 -4.62
C VAL A 43 0.36 15.14 -5.45
N PRO A 44 1.17 16.11 -5.01
CA PRO A 44 2.26 16.65 -5.84
C PRO A 44 3.48 15.76 -6.00
N ASN A 45 3.60 14.68 -5.24
CA ASN A 45 4.75 13.77 -5.35
C ASN A 45 4.40 12.56 -6.23
N LEU A 46 5.43 11.89 -6.75
CA LEU A 46 5.29 10.69 -7.58
C LEU A 46 6.22 9.62 -7.01
N THR A 47 5.68 8.48 -6.58
CA THR A 47 6.50 7.49 -5.89
C THR A 47 6.66 6.18 -6.62
N ILE A 48 5.79 5.19 -6.39
CA ILE A 48 5.99 3.84 -6.91
C ILE A 48 4.69 3.27 -7.49
N GLY A 49 4.85 2.30 -8.38
CA GLY A 49 3.73 1.61 -9.00
C GLY A 49 3.66 0.14 -8.61
N PRO A 50 2.66 -0.59 -9.14
CA PRO A 50 2.48 -2.02 -8.83
C PRO A 50 3.70 -2.89 -9.10
N PRO A 51 4.49 -2.68 -10.17
CA PRO A 51 5.67 -3.52 -10.41
C PRO A 51 6.69 -3.48 -9.30
N VAL A 52 6.84 -2.32 -8.63
CA VAL A 52 7.77 -2.18 -7.52
C VAL A 52 7.29 -2.99 -6.33
N ILE A 53 6.00 -2.87 -5.99
CA ILE A 53 5.40 -3.61 -4.88
C ILE A 53 5.52 -5.11 -5.12
N LYS A 54 5.24 -5.56 -6.34
CA LYS A 54 5.35 -6.97 -6.72
C LYS A 54 6.79 -7.48 -6.52
N ALA A 55 7.77 -6.69 -6.94
CA ALA A 55 9.18 -7.07 -6.78
C ALA A 55 9.59 -7.13 -5.32
N LEU A 56 9.03 -6.26 -4.49
CA LEU A 56 9.38 -6.21 -3.06
C LEU A 56 8.73 -7.33 -2.25
N ARG A 57 7.64 -7.92 -2.75
CA ARG A 57 6.89 -8.93 -2.00
C ARG A 57 7.74 -10.12 -1.58
N LYS A 58 8.72 -10.49 -2.38
CA LYS A 58 9.59 -11.65 -2.10
C LYS A 58 10.57 -11.43 -0.94
N PHE A 59 10.76 -10.19 -0.51
CA PHE A 59 11.75 -9.87 0.53
C PHE A 59 11.21 -10.03 1.95
N THR A 60 9.91 -10.19 2.13
CA THR A 60 9.32 -10.31 3.47
C THR A 60 7.95 -10.96 3.40
N ASN A 61 7.54 -11.59 4.51
CA ASN A 61 6.18 -12.08 4.70
C ASN A 61 5.32 -11.10 5.50
N ILE A 62 5.90 -9.98 5.93
CA ILE A 62 5.14 -8.95 6.67
C ILE A 62 4.07 -8.36 5.75
N PRO A 63 2.84 -8.15 6.24
CA PRO A 63 1.78 -7.57 5.42
C PRO A 63 2.14 -6.17 4.90
N PHE A 64 1.77 -5.91 3.65
CA PHE A 64 1.93 -4.59 3.03
C PHE A 64 0.66 -3.78 3.21
N ASP A 65 0.79 -2.67 3.90
CA ASP A 65 -0.25 -1.68 4.15
C ASP A 65 -0.10 -0.57 3.09
N VAL A 66 -0.87 -0.67 2.00
CA VAL A 66 -0.71 0.18 0.82
C VAL A 66 -1.71 1.32 0.83
N HIS A 67 -1.19 2.55 0.89
CA HIS A 67 -1.98 3.76 0.93
C HIS A 67 -1.95 4.42 -0.46
N LEU A 68 -3.10 4.41 -1.13
CA LEU A 68 -3.22 4.90 -2.50
C LEU A 68 -3.66 6.36 -2.51
N MET A 69 -2.71 7.25 -2.76
CA MET A 69 -2.94 8.67 -2.95
C MET A 69 -2.90 8.97 -4.46
N ILE A 70 -3.82 8.36 -5.19
CA ILE A 70 -3.91 8.43 -6.65
C ILE A 70 -5.35 8.68 -7.08
N SER A 71 -5.52 9.36 -8.21
CA SER A 71 -6.86 9.65 -8.77
C SER A 71 -6.83 9.51 -10.29
N PRO A 72 -7.77 8.79 -10.88
CA PRO A 72 -8.85 8.00 -10.25
C PRO A 72 -8.30 6.70 -9.67
N VAL A 73 -8.73 6.33 -8.45
CA VAL A 73 -8.17 5.18 -7.76
C VAL A 73 -8.80 3.86 -8.18
N HIS A 74 -10.08 3.87 -8.53
CA HIS A 74 -10.84 2.63 -8.75
C HIS A 74 -10.16 1.66 -9.73
N LYS A 75 -9.73 2.16 -10.87
CA LYS A 75 -9.17 1.32 -11.94
C LYS A 75 -7.81 0.69 -11.59
N TYR A 76 -7.17 1.15 -10.51
CA TYR A 76 -5.86 0.64 -10.10
C TYR A 76 -5.92 -0.35 -8.95
N ILE A 77 -7.07 -0.48 -8.28
CA ILE A 77 -7.21 -1.34 -7.10
C ILE A 77 -6.76 -2.77 -7.38
N GLU A 78 -7.22 -3.35 -8.49
CA GLU A 78 -6.86 -4.72 -8.86
C GLU A 78 -5.35 -4.89 -9.02
N ALA A 79 -4.69 -3.94 -9.68
CA ALA A 79 -3.26 -4.02 -9.92
C ALA A 79 -2.46 -4.03 -8.62
N TYR A 80 -2.84 -3.19 -7.66
CA TYR A 80 -2.15 -3.13 -6.37
C TYR A 80 -2.44 -4.35 -5.50
N ALA A 81 -3.69 -4.84 -5.52
CA ALA A 81 -4.03 -6.06 -4.80
C ALA A 81 -3.23 -7.25 -5.34
N ASN A 82 -3.15 -7.39 -6.66
CA ASN A 82 -2.40 -8.48 -7.28
C ASN A 82 -0.89 -8.34 -7.10
N ALA A 83 -0.40 -7.13 -6.90
CA ALA A 83 1.02 -6.91 -6.65
C ALA A 83 1.46 -7.37 -5.26
N GLY A 84 0.51 -7.54 -4.34
CA GLY A 84 0.81 -8.05 -3.00
C GLY A 84 0.33 -7.20 -1.84
N ALA A 85 -0.55 -6.21 -2.09
CA ALA A 85 -1.14 -5.42 -1.01
C ALA A 85 -2.03 -6.29 -0.13
N ASP A 86 -1.83 -6.22 1.18
CA ASP A 86 -2.67 -6.91 2.15
C ASP A 86 -3.72 -5.98 2.74
N ILE A 87 -3.40 -4.70 2.82
CA ILE A 87 -4.31 -3.66 3.27
C ILE A 87 -4.25 -2.57 2.20
N ILE A 88 -5.42 -2.07 1.78
CA ILE A 88 -5.50 -0.95 0.85
C ILE A 88 -6.29 0.18 1.50
N THR A 89 -5.66 1.35 1.59
CA THR A 89 -6.30 2.58 2.07
C THR A 89 -6.53 3.49 0.88
N ILE A 90 -7.75 3.99 0.73
CA ILE A 90 -8.11 4.92 -0.34
C ILE A 90 -8.73 6.18 0.23
N HIS A 91 -8.76 7.24 -0.59
CA HIS A 91 -9.41 8.50 -0.24
C HIS A 91 -10.74 8.60 -0.99
N PRO A 92 -11.85 8.93 -0.30
CA PRO A 92 -13.15 9.07 -0.96
C PRO A 92 -13.13 10.07 -2.13
N GLU A 93 -12.31 11.11 -2.01
CA GLU A 93 -12.19 12.16 -3.04
C GLU A 93 -11.56 11.65 -4.33
N ALA A 94 -10.90 10.49 -4.30
CA ALA A 94 -10.18 9.93 -5.46
C ALA A 94 -11.03 8.99 -6.31
N THR A 95 -12.29 8.79 -5.96
CA THR A 95 -13.19 7.91 -6.71
C THR A 95 -14.56 8.55 -6.89
N ASP A 96 -15.18 8.30 -8.04
CA ASP A 96 -16.53 8.80 -8.34
C ASP A 96 -17.60 7.98 -7.62
N ASN A 97 -17.28 6.76 -7.21
CA ASN A 97 -18.23 5.89 -6.52
C ASN A 97 -17.48 5.11 -5.44
N LEU A 98 -17.53 5.64 -4.23
CA LEU A 98 -16.83 5.04 -3.09
C LEU A 98 -17.28 3.61 -2.82
N LYS A 99 -18.59 3.35 -2.89
CA LYS A 99 -19.10 2.00 -2.63
C LYS A 99 -18.53 0.98 -3.60
N ASN A 100 -18.48 1.32 -4.89
CA ASN A 100 -17.91 0.42 -5.90
C ASN A 100 -16.43 0.15 -5.65
N SER A 101 -15.69 1.15 -5.22
CA SER A 101 -14.27 0.99 -4.94
C SER A 101 -14.05 0.12 -3.71
N ILE A 102 -14.86 0.30 -2.67
CA ILE A 102 -14.81 -0.55 -1.47
C ILE A 102 -15.14 -2.00 -1.83
N ASP A 103 -16.19 -2.21 -2.62
CA ASP A 103 -16.59 -3.55 -3.05
C ASP A 103 -15.48 -4.21 -3.87
N LYS A 104 -14.79 -3.43 -4.71
CA LYS A 104 -13.67 -3.92 -5.51
C LYS A 104 -12.53 -4.42 -4.63
N ILE A 105 -12.17 -3.67 -3.59
CA ILE A 105 -11.12 -4.08 -2.65
C ILE A 105 -11.51 -5.39 -1.96
N LYS A 106 -12.78 -5.51 -1.56
CA LYS A 106 -13.28 -6.69 -0.86
C LYS A 106 -13.33 -7.96 -1.72
N GLU A 107 -13.25 -7.82 -3.04
CA GLU A 107 -13.17 -8.98 -3.94
C GLU A 107 -11.88 -9.77 -3.76
N PHE A 108 -10.84 -9.16 -3.20
CA PHE A 108 -9.53 -9.80 -3.02
C PHE A 108 -9.43 -10.41 -1.63
N LYS A 109 -9.26 -11.73 -1.58
CA LYS A 109 -9.39 -12.54 -0.36
C LYS A 109 -8.57 -12.09 0.83
N ASN A 110 -7.37 -11.60 0.58
CA ASN A 110 -6.43 -11.26 1.66
C ASN A 110 -6.28 -9.75 1.84
N CYS A 111 -7.18 -8.98 1.24
CA CYS A 111 -7.06 -7.53 1.25
C CYS A 111 -8.08 -6.91 2.19
N LEU A 112 -7.60 -6.15 3.16
CA LEU A 112 -8.43 -5.36 4.05
C LEU A 112 -8.56 -3.95 3.49
N LEU A 113 -9.69 -3.32 3.78
CA LEU A 113 -9.97 -1.97 3.34
C LEU A 113 -9.84 -0.98 4.48
N TYR A 114 -9.19 0.14 4.20
CA TYR A 114 -9.31 1.35 5.01
C TYR A 114 -9.64 2.52 4.11
N THR A 115 -10.43 3.47 4.65
CA THR A 115 -10.66 4.73 3.98
C THR A 115 -10.09 5.84 4.86
N SER A 116 -9.52 6.84 4.22
CA SER A 116 -8.97 8.00 4.90
C SER A 116 -9.76 9.24 4.48
N ASP A 117 -10.18 10.02 5.44
CA ASP A 117 -10.90 11.27 5.20
C ASP A 117 -9.96 12.40 4.82
#